data_1ee27c1c96536653ba56f3eb613ecbdd
#
_entry.id   1ee27c1c96536653ba56f3eb613ecbdd
#
_cell.length_a   1.000
_cell.length_b   1.000
_cell.length_c   1.000
_cell.angle_alpha   90.00
_cell.angle_beta   90.00
_cell.angle_gamma   90.00
#
_symmetry.space_group_name_H-M   'P 1'
#
loop_
_entity.id
_entity.type
_entity.pdbx_description
1 polymer ?
#
loop_
_entity_poly.entity_id
_entity_poly.type
_entity_poly.pdbx_seq_one_letter_code
_entity_poly.pdbx_strand_id
1 'polypeptide(L)'
;MKNRSVFTRVWDYLRRYQSSVFLAVFLKTISAVMNALEPFVLGLIITELTKNLLDIANGVEGAQINYSYIAIMLAIYALRALLYEIGAYGSNYFMTKAVQGATKELRQDLSHKINKIPVSYFDKHQYGDLLGRFTSDVETVSNALQQSFLQLVNAVLTLSLAIFMCFWLDVSLALVVVTLVPVTYFGSKFVMGKSQPYFKQQADALGRLNGFVQENLTGFNVLKLYGREEISTEEFRQITADLQEVGFKASFMSGLLMPLVHGFSNIAYVVVALLSGLKVLAGTLTVGNMQAFVQYVWQISQPVQTLTQLAPQLQSAKSSLERIFSVLDELDEEDANALELTESLTGQVSFEQVEFGYSEDKPLIRNFNLDVKPGEMVAIVGPTGAGKTTLINLLMRFYDVTSGAIKVDGQDIRNLSRQSYRSQFGMVLQDAWLYEGTIKENLRFGRLDATDEEIVEAAKAANVDHFIRTLPGGYNMEMNQESSNISQGQKQLLTIARALLADPAILILDEATSSVDTRLELLIQKAMKRLMKGRTSFVIAHRLSTIQEADKILVLKDGQIIEQGNHESLLADKGFYYNLYQSQFSESK
;
A
#
# COMPACT_ATOMS: atom_id res chain seq x y z
N MET A 1 -11.54 -3.67 17.99
CA MET A 1 -12.17 -4.22 16.75
C MET A 1 -11.52 -5.51 16.22
N LYS A 2 -10.49 -6.03 16.87
CA LYS A 2 -9.64 -7.19 16.44
C LYS A 2 -10.37 -8.54 16.15
N ASN A 3 -11.62 -8.73 16.55
CA ASN A 3 -12.29 -10.05 16.45
C ASN A 3 -13.39 -10.15 15.36
N ARG A 4 -13.54 -9.15 14.49
CA ARG A 4 -14.54 -9.22 13.40
C ARG A 4 -13.88 -9.79 12.14
N SER A 5 -14.62 -10.62 11.38
CA SER A 5 -14.12 -11.12 10.10
C SER A 5 -13.80 -9.95 9.16
N VAL A 6 -12.79 -10.11 8.33
CA VAL A 6 -12.33 -9.11 7.35
C VAL A 6 -13.50 -8.63 6.45
N PHE A 7 -14.36 -9.57 6.06
CA PHE A 7 -15.53 -9.27 5.22
C PHE A 7 -16.58 -8.40 5.92
N THR A 8 -16.77 -8.59 7.24
CA THR A 8 -17.71 -7.74 8.01
C THR A 8 -17.22 -6.29 8.06
N ARG A 9 -15.91 -6.08 8.18
CA ARG A 9 -15.31 -4.75 8.21
C ARG A 9 -15.43 -4.03 6.85
N VAL A 10 -15.24 -4.75 5.75
CA VAL A 10 -15.47 -4.19 4.41
C VAL A 10 -16.93 -3.82 4.22
N TRP A 11 -17.84 -4.64 4.74
CA TRP A 11 -19.26 -4.33 4.69
C TRP A 11 -19.61 -3.04 5.45
N ASP A 12 -18.91 -2.70 6.52
CA ASP A 12 -19.13 -1.45 7.25
C ASP A 12 -18.86 -0.22 6.35
N TYR A 13 -17.86 -0.27 5.47
CA TYR A 13 -17.61 0.77 4.45
C TYR A 13 -18.68 0.77 3.34
N LEU A 14 -19.05 -0.40 2.83
CA LEU A 14 -20.08 -0.50 1.77
C LEU A 14 -21.48 -0.14 2.28
N ARG A 15 -21.78 -0.36 3.54
CA ARG A 15 -23.09 -0.09 4.16
C ARG A 15 -23.48 1.39 4.04
N ARG A 16 -22.53 2.30 4.01
CA ARG A 16 -22.81 3.73 3.77
C ARG A 16 -23.36 3.99 2.38
N TYR A 17 -23.10 3.09 1.44
CA TYR A 17 -23.55 3.15 0.05
C TYR A 17 -24.58 2.05 -0.29
N GLN A 18 -25.27 1.53 0.74
CA GLN A 18 -26.18 0.38 0.62
C GLN A 18 -27.27 0.55 -0.43
N SER A 19 -27.77 1.75 -0.64
CA SER A 19 -28.77 2.03 -1.70
C SER A 19 -28.20 1.81 -3.10
N SER A 20 -26.96 2.23 -3.34
CA SER A 20 -26.27 1.99 -4.62
C SER A 20 -25.95 0.51 -4.83
N VAL A 21 -25.49 -0.19 -3.78
CA VAL A 21 -25.24 -1.64 -3.82
C VAL A 21 -26.54 -2.41 -4.09
N PHE A 22 -27.62 -2.07 -3.38
CA PHE A 22 -28.92 -2.70 -3.59
C PHE A 22 -29.43 -2.49 -5.02
N LEU A 23 -29.35 -1.25 -5.53
CA LEU A 23 -29.79 -0.94 -6.89
C LEU A 23 -28.90 -1.66 -7.93
N ALA A 24 -27.61 -1.78 -7.70
CA ALA A 24 -26.69 -2.54 -8.55
C ALA A 24 -27.09 -4.03 -8.61
N VAL A 25 -27.33 -4.66 -7.47
CA VAL A 25 -27.76 -6.06 -7.39
C VAL A 25 -29.15 -6.26 -8.01
N PHE A 26 -30.08 -5.34 -7.76
CA PHE A 26 -31.43 -5.39 -8.34
C PHE A 26 -31.39 -5.31 -9.88
N LEU A 27 -30.64 -4.35 -10.43
CA LEU A 27 -30.47 -4.21 -11.88
C LEU A 27 -29.74 -5.42 -12.48
N LYS A 28 -28.78 -5.99 -11.74
CA LYS A 28 -28.11 -7.23 -12.16
C LYS A 28 -29.05 -8.41 -12.18
N THR A 29 -29.98 -8.47 -11.22
CA THR A 29 -31.02 -9.51 -11.20
C THR A 29 -31.96 -9.39 -12.41
N ILE A 30 -32.39 -8.17 -12.76
CA ILE A 30 -33.18 -7.94 -13.98
C ILE A 30 -32.41 -8.42 -15.22
N SER A 31 -31.13 -8.02 -15.33
CA SER A 31 -30.27 -8.45 -16.43
C SER A 31 -30.16 -9.99 -16.49
N ALA A 32 -29.94 -10.67 -15.35
CA ALA A 32 -29.86 -12.13 -15.31
C ALA A 32 -31.17 -12.82 -15.71
N VAL A 33 -32.33 -12.28 -15.29
CA VAL A 33 -33.66 -12.79 -15.71
C VAL A 33 -33.85 -12.62 -17.21
N MET A 34 -33.54 -11.42 -17.76
CA MET A 34 -33.61 -11.19 -19.20
C MET A 34 -32.67 -12.13 -19.97
N ASN A 35 -31.48 -12.41 -19.46
CA ASN A 35 -30.57 -13.38 -20.07
C ASN A 35 -31.13 -14.82 -20.05
N ALA A 36 -31.73 -15.24 -18.95
CA ALA A 36 -32.32 -16.58 -18.84
C ALA A 36 -33.54 -16.79 -19.74
N LEU A 37 -34.29 -15.73 -20.05
CA LEU A 37 -35.43 -15.76 -20.97
C LEU A 37 -35.03 -15.82 -22.45
N GLU A 38 -33.79 -15.52 -22.79
CA GLU A 38 -33.33 -15.46 -24.18
C GLU A 38 -33.57 -16.73 -24.98
N PRO A 39 -33.09 -17.92 -24.53
CA PRO A 39 -33.29 -19.14 -25.28
C PRO A 39 -34.76 -19.52 -25.44
N PHE A 40 -35.58 -19.23 -24.42
CA PHE A 40 -37.01 -19.52 -24.42
C PHE A 40 -37.77 -18.69 -25.48
N VAL A 41 -37.54 -17.35 -25.47
CA VAL A 41 -38.23 -16.46 -26.45
C VAL A 41 -37.79 -16.79 -27.88
N LEU A 42 -36.52 -17.06 -28.11
CA LEU A 42 -36.02 -17.50 -29.41
C LEU A 42 -36.64 -18.85 -29.82
N GLY A 43 -36.80 -19.77 -28.86
CA GLY A 43 -37.46 -21.06 -29.07
C GLY A 43 -38.91 -20.93 -29.49
N LEU A 44 -39.68 -19.97 -28.96
CA LEU A 44 -41.05 -19.68 -29.39
C LEU A 44 -41.09 -19.24 -30.86
N ILE A 45 -40.18 -18.38 -31.30
CA ILE A 45 -40.08 -17.93 -32.69
C ILE A 45 -39.80 -19.11 -33.61
N ILE A 46 -38.83 -19.96 -33.24
CA ILE A 46 -38.43 -21.14 -34.03
C ILE A 46 -39.59 -22.16 -34.11
N THR A 47 -40.31 -22.39 -33.01
CA THR A 47 -41.44 -23.29 -32.95
C THR A 47 -42.54 -22.86 -33.93
N GLU A 48 -42.93 -21.58 -33.89
CA GLU A 48 -43.98 -21.07 -34.77
C GLU A 48 -43.54 -21.11 -36.24
N LEU A 49 -42.29 -20.71 -36.53
CA LEU A 49 -41.77 -20.77 -37.91
C LEU A 49 -41.73 -22.21 -38.42
N THR A 50 -41.28 -23.16 -37.61
CA THR A 50 -41.24 -24.59 -38.00
C THR A 50 -42.63 -25.13 -38.23
N LYS A 51 -43.61 -24.81 -37.38
CA LYS A 51 -45.00 -25.21 -37.56
C LYS A 51 -45.57 -24.68 -38.87
N ASN A 52 -45.42 -23.39 -39.13
CA ASN A 52 -45.91 -22.76 -40.34
C ASN A 52 -45.30 -23.37 -41.64
N LEU A 53 -43.97 -23.67 -41.57
CA LEU A 53 -43.29 -24.31 -42.71
C LEU A 53 -43.75 -25.77 -42.94
N LEU A 54 -44.02 -26.52 -41.87
CA LEU A 54 -44.56 -27.88 -41.97
C LEU A 54 -46.00 -27.88 -42.55
N ASP A 55 -46.84 -26.96 -42.12
CA ASP A 55 -48.21 -26.82 -42.61
C ASP A 55 -48.20 -26.48 -44.10
N ILE A 56 -47.29 -25.62 -44.55
CA ILE A 56 -47.08 -25.29 -45.96
C ILE A 56 -46.60 -26.54 -46.77
N ALA A 57 -45.59 -27.25 -46.20
CA ALA A 57 -45.02 -28.44 -46.84
C ALA A 57 -46.01 -29.59 -46.96
N ASN A 58 -46.95 -29.72 -46.02
CA ASN A 58 -48.01 -30.71 -46.00
C ASN A 58 -49.21 -30.33 -46.86
N GLY A 59 -49.17 -29.17 -47.51
CA GLY A 59 -50.28 -28.74 -48.45
C GLY A 59 -51.56 -28.35 -47.72
N VAL A 60 -51.52 -27.90 -46.48
CA VAL A 60 -52.67 -27.44 -45.70
C VAL A 60 -53.26 -26.21 -46.39
N GLU A 61 -54.55 -26.25 -46.76
CA GLU A 61 -55.24 -25.11 -47.43
C GLU A 61 -55.16 -23.86 -46.54
N GLY A 62 -54.65 -22.74 -47.08
CA GLY A 62 -54.53 -21.47 -46.39
C GLY A 62 -53.29 -21.34 -45.48
N ALA A 63 -52.38 -22.35 -45.46
CA ALA A 63 -51.16 -22.27 -44.70
C ALA A 63 -50.27 -21.12 -45.17
N GLN A 64 -49.95 -20.19 -44.26
CA GLN A 64 -49.10 -19.04 -44.53
C GLN A 64 -48.18 -18.79 -43.28
N ILE A 65 -47.05 -18.15 -43.54
CA ILE A 65 -46.20 -17.72 -42.44
C ILE A 65 -46.88 -16.63 -41.60
N ASN A 66 -47.02 -16.84 -40.30
CA ASN A 66 -47.62 -15.88 -39.38
C ASN A 66 -46.63 -14.75 -39.05
N TYR A 67 -46.46 -13.82 -40.02
CA TYR A 67 -45.54 -12.69 -39.89
C TYR A 67 -45.87 -11.80 -38.70
N SER A 68 -47.16 -11.65 -38.34
CA SER A 68 -47.59 -10.82 -37.22
C SER A 68 -47.07 -11.38 -35.86
N TYR A 69 -47.21 -12.69 -35.65
CA TYR A 69 -46.70 -13.34 -34.43
C TYR A 69 -45.18 -13.25 -34.36
N ILE A 70 -44.47 -13.57 -35.44
CA ILE A 70 -43.02 -13.50 -35.52
C ILE A 70 -42.53 -12.08 -35.26
N ALA A 71 -43.15 -11.05 -35.85
CA ALA A 71 -42.80 -9.65 -35.63
C ALA A 71 -42.98 -9.21 -34.16
N ILE A 72 -44.10 -9.63 -33.52
CA ILE A 72 -44.32 -9.35 -32.11
C ILE A 72 -43.24 -10.02 -31.23
N MET A 73 -42.91 -11.29 -31.47
CA MET A 73 -41.91 -12.02 -30.73
C MET A 73 -40.48 -11.45 -30.95
N LEU A 74 -40.16 -10.99 -32.15
CA LEU A 74 -38.92 -10.28 -32.44
C LEU A 74 -38.86 -8.92 -31.71
N ALA A 75 -39.97 -8.20 -31.61
CA ALA A 75 -40.04 -6.97 -30.82
C ALA A 75 -39.84 -7.26 -29.31
N ILE A 76 -40.44 -8.33 -28.77
CA ILE A 76 -40.24 -8.79 -27.40
C ILE A 76 -38.76 -9.18 -27.18
N TYR A 77 -38.15 -9.90 -28.14
CA TYR A 77 -36.74 -10.27 -28.08
C TYR A 77 -35.80 -9.04 -28.04
N ALA A 78 -36.09 -8.04 -28.88
CA ALA A 78 -35.37 -6.79 -28.93
C ALA A 78 -35.54 -5.99 -27.61
N LEU A 79 -36.76 -5.89 -27.08
CA LEU A 79 -37.04 -5.23 -25.81
C LEU A 79 -36.31 -5.93 -24.66
N ARG A 80 -36.34 -7.27 -24.63
CA ARG A 80 -35.56 -8.06 -23.67
C ARG A 80 -34.07 -7.73 -23.74
N ALA A 81 -33.48 -7.66 -24.94
CA ALA A 81 -32.09 -7.32 -25.14
C ALA A 81 -31.75 -5.92 -24.62
N LEU A 82 -32.60 -4.94 -24.86
CA LEU A 82 -32.45 -3.59 -24.31
C LEU A 82 -32.49 -3.59 -22.79
N LEU A 83 -33.44 -4.29 -22.17
CA LEU A 83 -33.54 -4.39 -20.72
C LEU A 83 -32.35 -5.11 -20.11
N TYR A 84 -31.79 -6.11 -20.78
CA TYR A 84 -30.55 -6.79 -20.37
C TYR A 84 -29.39 -5.81 -20.34
N GLU A 85 -29.15 -5.06 -21.39
CA GLU A 85 -28.03 -4.11 -21.48
C GLU A 85 -28.19 -2.93 -20.52
N ILE A 86 -29.40 -2.37 -20.40
CA ILE A 86 -29.69 -1.30 -19.43
C ILE A 86 -29.44 -1.79 -18.01
N GLY A 87 -29.88 -3.01 -17.67
CA GLY A 87 -29.66 -3.63 -16.38
C GLY A 87 -28.18 -3.89 -16.11
N ALA A 88 -27.45 -4.39 -17.08
CA ALA A 88 -26.01 -4.65 -16.98
C ALA A 88 -25.21 -3.36 -16.81
N TYR A 89 -25.46 -2.34 -17.63
CA TYR A 89 -24.81 -1.04 -17.52
C TYR A 89 -25.12 -0.34 -16.20
N GLY A 90 -26.41 -0.27 -15.84
CA GLY A 90 -26.85 0.36 -14.58
C GLY A 90 -26.26 -0.34 -13.35
N SER A 91 -26.23 -1.67 -13.34
CA SER A 91 -25.60 -2.45 -12.28
C SER A 91 -24.12 -2.08 -12.09
N ASN A 92 -23.35 -2.04 -13.19
CA ASN A 92 -21.94 -1.66 -13.14
C ASN A 92 -21.75 -0.21 -12.67
N TYR A 93 -22.56 0.73 -13.16
CA TYR A 93 -22.48 2.13 -12.77
C TYR A 93 -22.70 2.33 -11.26
N PHE A 94 -23.78 1.77 -10.70
CA PHE A 94 -24.09 1.94 -9.27
C PHE A 94 -23.09 1.20 -8.37
N MET A 95 -22.61 0.03 -8.80
CA MET A 95 -21.59 -0.69 -8.05
C MET A 95 -20.25 0.06 -8.05
N THR A 96 -19.81 0.57 -9.19
CA THR A 96 -18.61 1.41 -9.28
C THR A 96 -18.71 2.62 -8.37
N LYS A 97 -19.86 3.32 -8.36
CA LYS A 97 -20.09 4.46 -7.46
C LYS A 97 -19.96 4.07 -5.98
N ALA A 98 -20.53 2.95 -5.59
CA ALA A 98 -20.47 2.46 -4.21
C ALA A 98 -19.02 2.08 -3.81
N VAL A 99 -18.32 1.33 -4.67
CA VAL A 99 -16.96 0.85 -4.39
C VAL A 99 -15.97 2.00 -4.37
N GLN A 100 -16.04 2.95 -5.33
CA GLN A 100 -15.14 4.10 -5.33
C GLN A 100 -15.36 5.01 -4.10
N GLY A 101 -16.61 5.15 -3.65
CA GLY A 101 -16.92 5.84 -2.39
C GLY A 101 -16.30 5.15 -1.18
N ALA A 102 -16.51 3.84 -1.03
CA ALA A 102 -15.93 3.04 0.04
C ALA A 102 -14.39 3.02 0.01
N THR A 103 -13.79 2.94 -1.18
CA THR A 103 -12.34 3.00 -1.38
C THR A 103 -11.75 4.36 -0.97
N LYS A 104 -12.45 5.46 -1.28
CA LYS A 104 -12.05 6.80 -0.82
C LYS A 104 -12.02 6.88 0.70
N GLU A 105 -13.06 6.40 1.39
CA GLU A 105 -13.11 6.40 2.86
C GLU A 105 -11.99 5.52 3.45
N LEU A 106 -11.77 4.34 2.88
CA LEU A 106 -10.69 3.45 3.33
C LEU A 106 -9.31 4.12 3.22
N ARG A 107 -9.05 4.84 2.11
CA ARG A 107 -7.81 5.62 1.95
C ARG A 107 -7.71 6.77 2.94
N GLN A 108 -8.82 7.44 3.25
CA GLN A 108 -8.85 8.50 4.26
C GLN A 108 -8.54 7.95 5.65
N ASP A 109 -9.16 6.84 6.03
CA ASP A 109 -8.90 6.19 7.33
C ASP A 109 -7.45 5.73 7.44
N LEU A 110 -6.87 5.16 6.37
CA LEU A 110 -5.46 4.81 6.32
C LEU A 110 -4.56 6.05 6.48
N SER A 111 -4.88 7.15 5.78
CA SER A 111 -4.12 8.39 5.87
C SER A 111 -4.20 9.01 7.27
N HIS A 112 -5.37 9.03 7.89
CA HIS A 112 -5.52 9.47 9.28
C HIS A 112 -4.77 8.57 10.26
N LYS A 113 -4.81 7.27 10.00
CA LYS A 113 -4.15 6.29 10.88
C LYS A 113 -2.64 6.43 10.86
N ILE A 114 -2.03 6.61 9.67
CA ILE A 114 -0.57 6.70 9.56
C ILE A 114 0.01 7.88 10.33
N ASN A 115 -0.74 8.97 10.46
CA ASN A 115 -0.35 10.13 11.25
C ASN A 115 -0.45 9.91 12.78
N LYS A 116 -1.02 8.79 13.22
CA LYS A 116 -1.22 8.45 14.64
C LYS A 116 -0.42 7.24 15.09
N ILE A 117 0.16 6.51 14.17
CA ILE A 117 0.97 5.32 14.47
C ILE A 117 2.33 5.77 15.01
N PRO A 118 2.87 5.09 16.06
CA PRO A 118 4.17 5.42 16.63
C PRO A 118 5.32 5.19 15.64
N VAL A 119 6.39 5.96 15.77
CA VAL A 119 7.60 5.86 14.91
C VAL A 119 8.16 4.44 14.90
N SER A 120 8.08 3.72 16.02
CA SER A 120 8.53 2.32 16.15
C SER A 120 7.89 1.35 15.15
N TYR A 121 6.73 1.69 14.60
CA TYR A 121 6.09 0.90 13.55
C TYR A 121 6.83 1.04 12.21
N PHE A 122 7.27 2.25 11.88
CA PHE A 122 8.01 2.53 10.64
C PHE A 122 9.40 1.90 10.66
N ASP A 123 10.04 1.86 11.82
CA ASP A 123 11.37 1.23 11.97
C ASP A 123 11.32 -0.31 11.78
N LYS A 124 10.15 -0.92 11.99
CA LYS A 124 9.93 -2.37 11.84
C LYS A 124 9.45 -2.77 10.44
N HIS A 125 9.03 -1.82 9.62
CA HIS A 125 8.43 -2.07 8.31
C HIS A 125 9.13 -1.29 7.19
N GLN A 126 9.29 -1.91 6.03
CA GLN A 126 9.84 -1.22 4.87
C GLN A 126 8.85 -0.20 4.31
N TYR A 127 9.31 0.98 3.94
CA TYR A 127 8.48 2.04 3.33
C TYR A 127 7.73 1.54 2.08
N GLY A 128 8.37 0.70 1.25
CA GLY A 128 7.76 0.12 0.06
C GLY A 128 6.53 -0.74 0.37
N ASP A 129 6.58 -1.55 1.45
CA ASP A 129 5.45 -2.35 1.90
C ASP A 129 4.28 -1.48 2.36
N LEU A 130 4.58 -0.42 3.11
CA LEU A 130 3.56 0.52 3.57
C LEU A 130 2.90 1.24 2.39
N LEU A 131 3.69 1.76 1.45
CA LEU A 131 3.18 2.37 0.22
C LEU A 131 2.30 1.39 -0.58
N GLY A 132 2.71 0.13 -0.66
CA GLY A 132 1.94 -0.94 -1.30
C GLY A 132 0.55 -1.12 -0.70
N ARG A 133 0.39 -0.93 0.64
CA ARG A 133 -0.91 -1.02 1.32
C ARG A 133 -1.86 0.11 0.93
N PHE A 134 -1.35 1.31 0.66
CA PHE A 134 -2.14 2.46 0.20
C PHE A 134 -2.51 2.40 -1.28
N THR A 135 -1.67 1.78 -2.09
CA THR A 135 -1.79 1.74 -3.55
C THR A 135 -2.33 0.39 -4.02
N SER A 136 -1.46 -0.59 -4.19
CA SER A 136 -1.78 -1.88 -4.82
C SER A 136 -2.77 -2.73 -4.02
N ASP A 137 -2.70 -2.72 -2.67
CA ASP A 137 -3.62 -3.50 -1.86
C ASP A 137 -5.04 -2.92 -1.90
N VAL A 138 -5.17 -1.60 -1.76
CA VAL A 138 -6.47 -0.93 -1.87
C VAL A 138 -7.06 -1.10 -3.28
N GLU A 139 -6.23 -1.05 -4.33
CA GLU A 139 -6.66 -1.28 -5.71
C GLU A 139 -7.12 -2.74 -5.93
N THR A 140 -6.40 -3.72 -5.40
CA THR A 140 -6.78 -5.14 -5.44
C THR A 140 -8.15 -5.36 -4.78
N VAL A 141 -8.39 -4.73 -3.63
CA VAL A 141 -9.68 -4.79 -2.94
C VAL A 141 -10.77 -4.10 -3.75
N SER A 142 -10.51 -2.91 -4.29
CA SER A 142 -11.44 -2.17 -5.14
C SER A 142 -11.88 -3.00 -6.35
N ASN A 143 -10.93 -3.61 -7.07
CA ASN A 143 -11.20 -4.44 -8.23
C ASN A 143 -12.00 -5.71 -7.85
N ALA A 144 -11.66 -6.35 -6.74
CA ALA A 144 -12.41 -7.52 -6.26
C ALA A 144 -13.85 -7.16 -5.89
N LEU A 145 -14.07 -6.03 -5.23
CA LEU A 145 -15.42 -5.58 -4.86
C LEU A 145 -16.23 -5.16 -6.08
N GLN A 146 -15.61 -4.49 -7.03
CA GLN A 146 -16.31 -3.99 -8.22
C GLN A 146 -16.64 -5.11 -9.22
N GLN A 147 -15.64 -5.92 -9.57
CA GLN A 147 -15.78 -6.93 -10.63
C GLN A 147 -16.18 -8.28 -10.06
N SER A 148 -15.42 -8.83 -9.10
CA SER A 148 -15.62 -10.20 -8.63
C SER A 148 -16.94 -10.37 -7.90
N PHE A 149 -17.41 -9.37 -7.15
CA PHE A 149 -18.69 -9.44 -6.46
C PHE A 149 -19.87 -9.48 -7.45
N LEU A 150 -19.90 -8.57 -8.44
CA LEU A 150 -20.96 -8.59 -9.45
C LEU A 150 -20.91 -9.83 -10.34
N GLN A 151 -19.71 -10.33 -10.66
CA GLN A 151 -19.55 -11.59 -11.40
C GLN A 151 -20.06 -12.78 -10.60
N LEU A 152 -19.80 -12.83 -9.29
CA LEU A 152 -20.32 -13.87 -8.39
C LEU A 152 -21.85 -13.85 -8.37
N VAL A 153 -22.44 -12.67 -8.14
CA VAL A 153 -23.91 -12.50 -8.13
C VAL A 153 -24.51 -12.93 -9.48
N ASN A 154 -23.91 -12.48 -10.60
CA ASN A 154 -24.36 -12.85 -11.93
C ASN A 154 -24.25 -14.37 -12.17
N ALA A 155 -23.13 -14.99 -11.80
CA ALA A 155 -22.91 -16.41 -12.01
C ALA A 155 -23.95 -17.25 -11.24
N VAL A 156 -24.20 -16.90 -9.96
CA VAL A 156 -25.20 -17.60 -9.15
C VAL A 156 -26.61 -17.42 -9.71
N LEU A 157 -26.99 -16.20 -10.08
CA LEU A 157 -28.33 -15.91 -10.64
C LEU A 157 -28.53 -16.61 -11.99
N THR A 158 -27.57 -16.47 -12.92
CA THR A 158 -27.67 -17.07 -14.25
C THR A 158 -27.74 -18.59 -14.17
N LEU A 159 -26.89 -19.21 -13.33
CA LEU A 159 -26.89 -20.67 -13.12
C LEU A 159 -28.24 -21.14 -12.57
N SER A 160 -28.73 -20.47 -11.52
CA SER A 160 -30.00 -20.85 -10.86
C SER A 160 -31.20 -20.68 -11.80
N LEU A 161 -31.24 -19.59 -12.52
CA LEU A 161 -32.34 -19.30 -13.49
C LEU A 161 -32.29 -20.24 -14.69
N ALA A 162 -31.10 -20.52 -15.24
CA ALA A 162 -30.95 -21.45 -16.35
C ALA A 162 -31.39 -22.89 -15.97
N ILE A 163 -30.99 -23.35 -14.78
CA ILE A 163 -31.42 -24.64 -14.22
C ILE A 163 -32.95 -24.65 -14.05
N PHE A 164 -33.52 -23.59 -13.46
CA PHE A 164 -34.99 -23.45 -13.33
C PHE A 164 -35.72 -23.55 -14.69
N MET A 165 -35.23 -22.83 -15.69
CA MET A 165 -35.80 -22.87 -17.03
C MET A 165 -35.70 -24.24 -17.70
N CYS A 166 -34.60 -24.95 -17.50
CA CYS A 166 -34.47 -26.34 -17.97
C CYS A 166 -35.52 -27.26 -17.36
N PHE A 167 -35.74 -27.20 -16.04
CA PHE A 167 -36.77 -28.01 -15.36
C PHE A 167 -38.18 -27.61 -15.78
N TRP A 168 -38.42 -26.34 -16.08
CA TRP A 168 -39.70 -25.85 -16.59
C TRP A 168 -40.05 -26.42 -17.99
N LEU A 169 -39.04 -26.56 -18.86
CA LEU A 169 -39.22 -27.03 -20.22
C LEU A 169 -39.37 -28.57 -20.29
N ASP A 170 -38.44 -29.32 -19.69
CA ASP A 170 -38.49 -30.79 -19.66
C ASP A 170 -37.59 -31.35 -18.56
N VAL A 171 -38.18 -32.06 -17.59
CA VAL A 171 -37.49 -32.60 -16.42
C VAL A 171 -36.40 -33.59 -16.79
N SER A 172 -36.64 -34.48 -17.78
CA SER A 172 -35.71 -35.54 -18.14
C SER A 172 -34.44 -34.97 -18.81
N LEU A 173 -34.58 -34.00 -19.68
CA LEU A 173 -33.43 -33.28 -20.28
C LEU A 173 -32.74 -32.40 -19.27
N ALA A 174 -33.46 -31.75 -18.35
CA ALA A 174 -32.87 -30.96 -17.28
C ALA A 174 -31.92 -31.78 -16.40
N LEU A 175 -32.28 -33.01 -16.04
CA LEU A 175 -31.41 -33.91 -15.28
C LEU A 175 -30.09 -34.20 -16.02
N VAL A 176 -30.16 -34.38 -17.35
CA VAL A 176 -28.94 -34.55 -18.15
C VAL A 176 -28.06 -33.30 -18.13
N VAL A 177 -28.65 -32.12 -18.30
CA VAL A 177 -27.93 -30.86 -18.31
C VAL A 177 -27.31 -30.57 -16.93
N VAL A 178 -28.03 -30.82 -15.83
CA VAL A 178 -27.55 -30.59 -14.48
C VAL A 178 -26.33 -31.45 -14.12
N THR A 179 -26.21 -32.67 -14.70
CA THR A 179 -25.00 -33.50 -14.51
C THR A 179 -23.73 -32.85 -15.06
N LEU A 180 -23.83 -31.89 -15.96
CA LEU A 180 -22.68 -31.11 -16.44
C LEU A 180 -22.05 -30.26 -15.37
N VAL A 181 -22.83 -29.72 -14.43
CA VAL A 181 -22.35 -28.81 -13.40
C VAL A 181 -21.22 -29.48 -12.58
N PRO A 182 -21.42 -30.65 -11.95
CA PRO A 182 -20.34 -31.34 -11.25
C PRO A 182 -19.19 -31.76 -12.17
N VAL A 183 -19.46 -32.23 -13.38
CA VAL A 183 -18.42 -32.63 -14.34
C VAL A 183 -17.50 -31.45 -14.68
N THR A 184 -18.09 -30.33 -15.05
CA THR A 184 -17.33 -29.11 -15.33
C THR A 184 -16.57 -28.59 -14.12
N TYR A 185 -17.20 -28.58 -12.94
CA TYR A 185 -16.57 -28.13 -11.69
C TYR A 185 -15.36 -29.00 -11.30
N PHE A 186 -15.54 -30.31 -11.25
CA PHE A 186 -14.45 -31.23 -10.88
C PHE A 186 -13.34 -31.25 -11.93
N GLY A 187 -13.68 -31.18 -13.22
CA GLY A 187 -12.73 -31.06 -14.32
C GLY A 187 -11.89 -29.78 -14.20
N SER A 188 -12.54 -28.64 -13.98
CA SER A 188 -11.85 -27.35 -13.77
C SER A 188 -10.97 -27.39 -12.53
N LYS A 189 -11.47 -27.92 -11.41
CA LYS A 189 -10.72 -28.05 -10.15
C LYS A 189 -9.47 -28.93 -10.31
N PHE A 190 -9.60 -30.02 -11.07
CA PHE A 190 -8.48 -30.93 -11.35
C PHE A 190 -7.37 -30.23 -12.14
N VAL A 191 -7.71 -29.52 -13.23
CA VAL A 191 -6.74 -28.79 -14.03
C VAL A 191 -6.10 -27.66 -13.23
N MET A 192 -6.90 -26.89 -12.48
CA MET A 192 -6.39 -25.80 -11.65
C MET A 192 -5.44 -26.31 -10.55
N GLY A 193 -5.78 -27.43 -9.90
CA GLY A 193 -4.90 -28.06 -8.91
C GLY A 193 -3.56 -28.52 -9.49
N LYS A 194 -3.57 -28.99 -10.74
CA LYS A 194 -2.33 -29.37 -11.45
C LYS A 194 -1.53 -28.17 -11.97
N SER A 195 -2.16 -27.05 -12.27
CA SER A 195 -1.46 -25.82 -12.73
C SER A 195 -0.84 -25.03 -11.57
N GLN A 196 -1.41 -25.06 -10.37
CA GLN A 196 -0.99 -24.25 -9.22
C GLN A 196 0.50 -24.38 -8.87
N PRO A 197 1.14 -25.58 -8.85
CA PRO A 197 2.57 -25.69 -8.59
C PRO A 197 3.43 -24.95 -9.61
N TYR A 198 3.04 -24.98 -10.88
CA TYR A 198 3.77 -24.29 -11.95
C TYR A 198 3.64 -22.76 -11.85
N PHE A 199 2.47 -22.25 -11.46
CA PHE A 199 2.31 -20.83 -11.18
C PHE A 199 3.18 -20.35 -10.00
N LYS A 200 3.30 -21.17 -8.95
CA LYS A 200 4.21 -20.90 -7.84
C LYS A 200 5.66 -20.84 -8.32
N GLN A 201 6.10 -21.85 -9.06
CA GLN A 201 7.47 -21.89 -9.63
C GLN A 201 7.74 -20.69 -10.55
N GLN A 202 6.77 -20.28 -11.36
CA GLN A 202 6.86 -19.11 -12.21
C GLN A 202 7.00 -17.82 -11.39
N ALA A 203 6.21 -17.66 -10.31
CA ALA A 203 6.31 -16.52 -9.41
C ALA A 203 7.68 -16.46 -8.72
N ASP A 204 8.20 -17.61 -8.26
CA ASP A 204 9.52 -17.72 -7.65
C ASP A 204 10.65 -17.37 -8.66
N ALA A 205 10.53 -17.85 -9.91
CA ALA A 205 11.49 -17.52 -10.98
C ALA A 205 11.45 -16.03 -11.34
N LEU A 206 10.26 -15.43 -11.41
CA LEU A 206 10.09 -14.00 -11.63
C LEU A 206 10.67 -13.18 -10.46
N GLY A 207 10.50 -13.66 -9.23
CA GLY A 207 11.12 -13.05 -8.05
C GLY A 207 12.64 -13.04 -8.12
N ARG A 208 13.27 -14.17 -8.55
CA ARG A 208 14.72 -14.23 -8.79
C ARG A 208 15.17 -13.26 -9.88
N LEU A 209 14.43 -13.18 -11.00
CA LEU A 209 14.74 -12.24 -12.07
C LEU A 209 14.69 -10.78 -11.58
N ASN A 210 13.65 -10.40 -10.85
CA ASN A 210 13.51 -9.05 -10.30
C ASN A 210 14.65 -8.71 -9.32
N GLY A 211 15.00 -9.65 -8.42
CA GLY A 211 16.14 -9.49 -7.51
C GLY A 211 17.45 -9.29 -8.25
N PHE A 212 17.72 -10.12 -9.25
CA PHE A 212 18.91 -9.99 -10.10
C PHE A 212 18.98 -8.65 -10.84
N VAL A 213 17.87 -8.21 -11.45
CA VAL A 213 17.80 -6.93 -12.14
C VAL A 213 18.03 -5.77 -11.16
N GLN A 214 17.41 -5.81 -9.99
CA GLN A 214 17.59 -4.78 -8.96
C GLN A 214 19.05 -4.71 -8.51
N GLU A 215 19.69 -5.85 -8.22
CA GLU A 215 21.09 -5.93 -7.82
C GLU A 215 22.02 -5.35 -8.89
N ASN A 216 21.83 -5.75 -10.16
CA ASN A 216 22.65 -5.27 -11.26
C ASN A 216 22.45 -3.78 -11.56
N LEU A 217 21.23 -3.25 -11.44
CA LEU A 217 20.97 -1.81 -11.60
C LEU A 217 21.59 -1.00 -10.46
N THR A 218 21.47 -1.48 -9.22
CA THR A 218 22.08 -0.82 -8.06
C THR A 218 23.58 -0.87 -8.11
N GLY A 219 24.16 -2.01 -8.52
CA GLY A 219 25.60 -2.22 -8.66
C GLY A 219 26.17 -1.87 -10.04
N PHE A 220 25.41 -1.19 -10.91
CA PHE A 220 25.79 -1.00 -12.32
C PHE A 220 27.19 -0.39 -12.52
N ASN A 221 27.53 0.64 -11.75
CA ASN A 221 28.84 1.28 -11.83
C ASN A 221 29.97 0.32 -11.42
N VAL A 222 29.74 -0.54 -10.43
CA VAL A 222 30.71 -1.55 -9.97
C VAL A 222 30.88 -2.61 -11.04
N LEU A 223 29.77 -3.09 -11.62
CA LEU A 223 29.77 -4.07 -12.70
C LEU A 223 30.59 -3.58 -13.92
N LYS A 224 30.39 -2.30 -14.30
CA LYS A 224 31.14 -1.62 -15.38
C LYS A 224 32.62 -1.46 -15.04
N LEU A 225 32.93 -1.03 -13.81
CA LEU A 225 34.31 -0.81 -13.36
C LEU A 225 35.16 -2.08 -13.42
N TYR A 226 34.55 -3.22 -13.05
CA TYR A 226 35.26 -4.52 -13.04
C TYR A 226 35.09 -5.34 -14.31
N GLY A 227 34.43 -4.84 -15.36
CA GLY A 227 34.23 -5.51 -16.65
C GLY A 227 33.51 -6.86 -16.54
N ARG A 228 32.47 -6.94 -15.71
CA ARG A 228 31.72 -8.17 -15.43
C ARG A 228 30.41 -8.30 -16.20
N GLU A 229 30.20 -7.52 -17.26
CA GLU A 229 28.96 -7.49 -18.04
C GLU A 229 28.65 -8.83 -18.72
N GLU A 230 29.66 -9.53 -19.22
CA GLU A 230 29.46 -10.84 -19.89
C GLU A 230 28.95 -11.89 -18.88
N ILE A 231 29.54 -11.91 -17.69
CA ILE A 231 29.12 -12.84 -16.61
C ILE A 231 27.69 -12.55 -16.20
N SER A 232 27.36 -11.28 -15.97
CA SER A 232 26.00 -10.86 -15.63
C SER A 232 25.00 -11.20 -16.75
N THR A 233 25.41 -11.04 -18.02
CA THR A 233 24.53 -11.38 -19.16
C THR A 233 24.30 -12.89 -19.24
N GLU A 234 25.27 -13.71 -18.92
CA GLU A 234 25.12 -15.17 -18.96
C GLU A 234 24.23 -15.65 -17.81
N GLU A 235 24.38 -15.08 -16.60
CA GLU A 235 23.51 -15.36 -15.47
C GLU A 235 22.04 -14.93 -15.75
N PHE A 236 21.86 -13.76 -16.36
CA PHE A 236 20.56 -13.30 -16.83
C PHE A 236 19.91 -14.28 -17.80
N ARG A 237 20.69 -14.83 -18.75
CA ARG A 237 20.20 -15.85 -19.70
C ARG A 237 19.73 -17.12 -18.99
N GLN A 238 20.46 -17.58 -17.99
CA GLN A 238 20.08 -18.77 -17.22
C GLN A 238 18.78 -18.53 -16.46
N ILE A 239 18.66 -17.41 -15.74
CA ILE A 239 17.45 -17.04 -15.01
C ILE A 239 16.25 -16.91 -15.97
N THR A 240 16.44 -16.30 -17.12
CA THR A 240 15.36 -16.14 -18.11
C THR A 240 15.00 -17.44 -18.81
N ALA A 241 15.95 -18.36 -19.02
CA ALA A 241 15.68 -19.69 -19.55
C ALA A 241 14.84 -20.53 -18.55
N ASP A 242 15.18 -20.50 -17.26
CA ASP A 242 14.38 -21.11 -16.21
C ASP A 242 12.96 -20.53 -16.18
N LEU A 243 12.84 -19.21 -16.24
CA LEU A 243 11.54 -18.53 -16.27
C LEU A 243 10.71 -18.90 -17.51
N GLN A 244 11.39 -19.02 -18.68
CA GLN A 244 10.73 -19.46 -19.92
C GLN A 244 10.17 -20.89 -19.77
N GLU A 245 10.94 -21.83 -19.22
CA GLU A 245 10.52 -23.22 -19.08
C GLU A 245 9.32 -23.35 -18.12
N VAL A 246 9.42 -22.75 -16.92
CA VAL A 246 8.32 -22.83 -15.95
C VAL A 246 7.11 -22.02 -16.38
N GLY A 247 7.33 -20.88 -17.04
CA GLY A 247 6.28 -20.03 -17.63
C GLY A 247 5.52 -20.76 -18.75
N PHE A 248 6.23 -21.49 -19.62
CA PHE A 248 5.60 -22.32 -20.63
C PHE A 248 4.70 -23.40 -19.99
N LYS A 249 5.21 -24.13 -18.98
CA LYS A 249 4.44 -25.16 -18.28
C LYS A 249 3.22 -24.59 -17.58
N ALA A 250 3.36 -23.47 -16.90
CA ALA A 250 2.25 -22.77 -16.24
C ALA A 250 1.18 -22.33 -17.24
N SER A 251 1.60 -21.66 -18.33
CA SER A 251 0.71 -21.16 -19.38
C SER A 251 0.04 -22.29 -20.15
N PHE A 252 0.75 -23.37 -20.46
CA PHE A 252 0.22 -24.54 -21.14
C PHE A 252 -0.85 -25.22 -20.30
N MET A 253 -0.55 -25.51 -19.02
CA MET A 253 -1.50 -26.18 -18.11
C MET A 253 -2.75 -25.33 -17.87
N SER A 254 -2.57 -24.02 -17.67
CA SER A 254 -3.70 -23.11 -17.52
C SER A 254 -4.49 -22.94 -18.81
N GLY A 255 -3.81 -22.90 -19.95
CA GLY A 255 -4.42 -22.82 -21.28
C GLY A 255 -5.28 -24.03 -21.66
N LEU A 256 -5.06 -25.22 -21.06
CA LEU A 256 -5.90 -26.39 -21.25
C LEU A 256 -7.29 -26.27 -20.59
N LEU A 257 -7.46 -25.35 -19.62
CA LEU A 257 -8.70 -25.22 -18.86
C LEU A 257 -9.88 -24.93 -19.77
N MET A 258 -9.78 -23.90 -20.61
CA MET A 258 -10.88 -23.50 -21.50
C MET A 258 -11.21 -24.57 -22.54
N PRO A 259 -10.27 -25.14 -23.31
CA PRO A 259 -10.56 -26.24 -24.24
C PRO A 259 -11.21 -27.46 -23.58
N LEU A 260 -10.78 -27.84 -22.39
CA LEU A 260 -11.38 -29.00 -21.69
C LEU A 260 -12.82 -28.71 -21.26
N VAL A 261 -13.08 -27.54 -20.69
CA VAL A 261 -14.44 -27.15 -20.30
C VAL A 261 -15.36 -27.04 -21.53
N HIS A 262 -14.87 -26.42 -22.62
CA HIS A 262 -15.60 -26.41 -23.89
C HIS A 262 -15.80 -27.81 -24.45
N GLY A 263 -14.83 -28.70 -24.33
CA GLY A 263 -14.93 -30.10 -24.72
C GLY A 263 -16.09 -30.80 -24.00
N PHE A 264 -16.15 -30.68 -22.66
CA PHE A 264 -17.27 -31.24 -21.87
C PHE A 264 -18.59 -30.61 -22.23
N SER A 265 -18.64 -29.31 -22.44
CA SER A 265 -19.87 -28.60 -22.87
C SER A 265 -20.33 -29.05 -24.28
N ASN A 266 -19.38 -29.27 -25.21
CA ASN A 266 -19.71 -29.76 -26.56
C ASN A 266 -20.22 -31.21 -26.55
N ILE A 267 -19.61 -32.09 -25.71
CA ILE A 267 -20.13 -33.46 -25.54
C ILE A 267 -21.56 -33.42 -25.04
N ALA A 268 -21.83 -32.61 -24.04
CA ALA A 268 -23.17 -32.45 -23.52
C ALA A 268 -24.15 -31.83 -24.51
N TYR A 269 -23.70 -30.85 -25.29
CA TYR A 269 -24.45 -30.31 -26.39
C TYR A 269 -24.91 -31.42 -27.36
N VAL A 270 -23.99 -32.31 -27.77
CA VAL A 270 -24.31 -33.42 -28.66
C VAL A 270 -25.33 -34.38 -28.02
N VAL A 271 -25.13 -34.75 -26.74
CA VAL A 271 -26.06 -35.62 -26.00
C VAL A 271 -27.45 -34.98 -25.88
N VAL A 272 -27.51 -33.72 -25.48
CA VAL A 272 -28.79 -32.99 -25.36
C VAL A 272 -29.47 -32.81 -26.71
N ALA A 273 -28.71 -32.48 -27.77
CA ALA A 273 -29.26 -32.36 -29.12
C ALA A 273 -29.82 -33.70 -29.62
N LEU A 274 -29.11 -34.82 -29.38
CA LEU A 274 -29.59 -36.14 -29.76
C LEU A 274 -30.89 -36.52 -29.01
N LEU A 275 -30.86 -36.43 -27.67
CA LEU A 275 -32.01 -36.80 -26.83
C LEU A 275 -33.23 -35.88 -27.09
N SER A 276 -33.02 -34.58 -27.23
CA SER A 276 -34.09 -33.64 -27.57
C SER A 276 -34.61 -33.83 -28.98
N GLY A 277 -33.74 -34.18 -29.94
CA GLY A 277 -34.14 -34.54 -31.29
C GLY A 277 -35.04 -35.79 -31.34
N LEU A 278 -34.71 -36.83 -30.59
CA LEU A 278 -35.56 -38.01 -30.44
C LEU A 278 -36.93 -37.67 -29.83
N LYS A 279 -36.97 -36.77 -28.84
CA LYS A 279 -38.23 -36.26 -28.28
C LYS A 279 -39.08 -35.45 -29.27
N VAL A 280 -38.40 -34.66 -30.11
CA VAL A 280 -39.07 -33.93 -31.19
C VAL A 280 -39.71 -34.89 -32.20
N LEU A 281 -38.99 -35.94 -32.63
CA LEU A 281 -39.51 -36.99 -33.50
C LEU A 281 -40.67 -37.74 -32.86
N ALA A 282 -40.64 -37.94 -31.55
CA ALA A 282 -41.73 -38.55 -30.77
C ALA A 282 -42.91 -37.60 -30.51
N GLY A 283 -42.85 -36.34 -30.95
CA GLY A 283 -43.89 -35.32 -30.74
C GLY A 283 -44.04 -34.81 -29.30
N THR A 284 -43.10 -35.15 -28.40
CA THR A 284 -43.16 -34.74 -26.99
C THR A 284 -42.42 -33.45 -26.68
N LEU A 285 -41.63 -32.93 -27.63
CA LEU A 285 -40.90 -31.66 -27.51
C LEU A 285 -41.01 -30.86 -28.81
N THR A 286 -41.03 -29.55 -28.75
CA THR A 286 -40.98 -28.68 -29.94
C THR A 286 -39.54 -28.44 -30.39
N VAL A 287 -39.36 -28.10 -31.69
CA VAL A 287 -38.03 -27.74 -32.25
C VAL A 287 -37.44 -26.53 -31.54
N GLY A 288 -38.28 -25.55 -31.17
CA GLY A 288 -37.81 -24.37 -30.43
C GLY A 288 -37.36 -24.70 -29.01
N ASN A 289 -38.04 -25.63 -28.30
CA ASN A 289 -37.58 -26.07 -26.99
C ASN A 289 -36.25 -26.85 -27.07
N MET A 290 -36.07 -27.67 -28.14
CA MET A 290 -34.78 -28.29 -28.43
C MET A 290 -33.67 -27.24 -28.58
N GLN A 291 -33.92 -26.19 -29.37
CA GLN A 291 -32.98 -25.07 -29.54
C GLN A 291 -32.69 -24.35 -28.20
N ALA A 292 -33.72 -24.12 -27.37
CA ALA A 292 -33.56 -23.52 -26.06
C ALA A 292 -32.67 -24.37 -25.15
N PHE A 293 -32.87 -25.70 -25.09
CA PHE A 293 -32.02 -26.60 -24.30
C PHE A 293 -30.54 -26.53 -24.70
N VAL A 294 -30.27 -26.48 -25.99
CA VAL A 294 -28.94 -26.37 -26.56
C VAL A 294 -28.26 -25.09 -26.07
N GLN A 295 -28.95 -23.95 -26.03
CA GLN A 295 -28.41 -22.70 -25.49
C GLN A 295 -28.25 -22.74 -23.98
N TYR A 296 -29.15 -23.38 -23.22
CA TYR A 296 -29.00 -23.52 -21.77
C TYR A 296 -27.77 -24.34 -21.37
N VAL A 297 -27.30 -25.29 -22.17
CA VAL A 297 -26.03 -25.98 -21.93
C VAL A 297 -24.88 -24.97 -21.80
N TRP A 298 -24.81 -23.97 -22.67
CA TRP A 298 -23.82 -22.91 -22.63
C TRP A 298 -24.04 -21.96 -21.45
N GLN A 299 -25.27 -21.55 -21.18
CA GLN A 299 -25.60 -20.65 -20.08
C GLN A 299 -25.33 -21.29 -18.69
N ILE A 300 -25.29 -22.61 -18.59
CA ILE A 300 -24.94 -23.34 -17.36
C ILE A 300 -23.42 -23.51 -17.22
N SER A 301 -22.72 -23.79 -18.32
CA SER A 301 -21.28 -24.05 -18.31
C SER A 301 -20.45 -22.81 -17.97
N GLN A 302 -20.81 -21.63 -18.49
CA GLN A 302 -20.06 -20.39 -18.33
C GLN A 302 -20.00 -19.88 -16.88
N PRO A 303 -21.08 -19.83 -16.09
CA PRO A 303 -21.03 -19.44 -14.69
C PRO A 303 -20.15 -20.35 -13.83
N VAL A 304 -20.10 -21.65 -14.10
CA VAL A 304 -19.25 -22.59 -13.36
C VAL A 304 -17.77 -22.27 -13.57
N GLN A 305 -17.38 -21.91 -14.80
CA GLN A 305 -16.01 -21.46 -15.09
C GLN A 305 -15.70 -20.14 -14.35
N THR A 306 -16.61 -19.17 -14.42
CA THR A 306 -16.45 -17.88 -13.74
C THR A 306 -16.24 -18.06 -12.24
N LEU A 307 -17.05 -18.89 -11.57
CA LEU A 307 -16.91 -19.18 -10.13
C LEU A 307 -15.54 -19.79 -9.81
N THR A 308 -15.01 -20.65 -10.69
CA THR A 308 -13.69 -21.25 -10.50
C THR A 308 -12.57 -20.20 -10.61
N GLN A 309 -12.68 -19.26 -11.57
CA GLN A 309 -11.69 -18.20 -11.79
C GLN A 309 -11.72 -17.11 -10.72
N LEU A 310 -12.85 -16.87 -10.06
CA LEU A 310 -13.00 -15.87 -9.01
C LEU A 310 -12.30 -16.26 -7.70
N ALA A 311 -12.12 -17.56 -7.41
CA ALA A 311 -11.55 -17.99 -6.15
C ALA A 311 -10.14 -17.42 -5.85
N PRO A 312 -9.17 -17.41 -6.76
CA PRO A 312 -7.87 -16.75 -6.54
C PRO A 312 -7.97 -15.25 -6.33
N GLN A 313 -8.86 -14.57 -7.06
CA GLN A 313 -9.05 -13.12 -6.93
C GLN A 313 -9.61 -12.73 -5.56
N LEU A 314 -10.59 -13.49 -5.06
CA LEU A 314 -11.15 -13.31 -3.72
C LEU A 314 -10.12 -13.62 -2.63
N GLN A 315 -9.28 -14.64 -2.83
CA GLN A 315 -8.19 -14.94 -1.90
C GLN A 315 -7.14 -13.82 -1.87
N SER A 316 -6.76 -13.28 -3.02
CA SER A 316 -5.84 -12.13 -3.11
C SER A 316 -6.43 -10.90 -2.40
N ALA A 317 -7.69 -10.58 -2.67
CA ALA A 317 -8.38 -9.47 -2.00
C ALA A 317 -8.45 -9.66 -0.48
N LYS A 318 -8.70 -10.89 -0.01
CA LYS A 318 -8.68 -11.20 1.43
C LYS A 318 -7.31 -10.91 2.04
N SER A 319 -6.23 -11.36 1.40
CA SER A 319 -4.85 -11.12 1.88
C SER A 319 -4.50 -9.63 1.89
N SER A 320 -4.91 -8.88 0.86
CA SER A 320 -4.74 -7.41 0.81
C SER A 320 -5.51 -6.71 1.92
N LEU A 321 -6.76 -7.13 2.19
CA LEU A 321 -7.55 -6.60 3.31
C LEU A 321 -6.92 -6.89 4.66
N GLU A 322 -6.36 -8.08 4.88
CA GLU A 322 -5.66 -8.44 6.11
C GLU A 322 -4.46 -7.50 6.34
N ARG A 323 -3.67 -7.18 5.30
CA ARG A 323 -2.58 -6.22 5.38
C ARG A 323 -3.06 -4.79 5.64
N ILE A 324 -4.11 -4.33 4.96
CA ILE A 324 -4.71 -3.01 5.19
C ILE A 324 -5.19 -2.90 6.64
N PHE A 325 -5.96 -3.87 7.10
CA PHE A 325 -6.50 -3.84 8.46
C PHE A 325 -5.43 -4.02 9.53
N SER A 326 -4.30 -4.65 9.25
CA SER A 326 -3.17 -4.69 10.19
C SER A 326 -2.63 -3.30 10.49
N VAL A 327 -2.63 -2.38 9.49
CA VAL A 327 -2.28 -0.96 9.72
C VAL A 327 -3.35 -0.25 10.53
N LEU A 328 -4.62 -0.42 10.16
CA LEU A 328 -5.74 0.26 10.84
C LEU A 328 -5.93 -0.21 12.29
N ASP A 329 -5.51 -1.43 12.62
CA ASP A 329 -5.60 -2.03 13.96
C ASP A 329 -4.35 -1.79 14.82
N GLU A 330 -3.32 -1.16 14.28
CA GLU A 330 -2.15 -0.78 15.05
C GLU A 330 -2.56 0.19 16.17
N LEU A 331 -1.84 0.17 17.27
CA LEU A 331 -2.12 1.08 18.37
C LEU A 331 -1.75 2.50 17.96
N ASP A 332 -2.61 3.45 18.30
CA ASP A 332 -2.29 4.86 18.17
C ASP A 332 -1.20 5.24 19.19
N GLU A 333 -0.43 6.24 18.86
CA GLU A 333 0.48 6.88 19.80
C GLU A 333 -0.39 7.62 20.84
N GLU A 334 -0.72 6.92 21.97
CA GLU A 334 -1.66 7.44 22.97
C GLU A 334 -1.04 8.53 23.83
N ASP A 335 -1.79 9.60 24.04
CA ASP A 335 -1.56 10.66 25.02
C ASP A 335 -2.71 10.70 26.05
N ALA A 336 -3.24 9.53 26.43
CA ALA A 336 -4.32 9.44 27.39
C ALA A 336 -3.95 10.13 28.71
N ASN A 337 -4.69 11.17 29.11
CA ASN A 337 -4.48 12.02 30.29
C ASN A 337 -3.18 12.87 30.27
N ALA A 338 -2.60 13.13 29.12
CA ALA A 338 -1.41 13.98 29.00
C ALA A 338 -1.75 15.47 29.25
N LEU A 339 -0.87 16.14 29.97
CA LEU A 339 -0.95 17.57 30.24
C LEU A 339 -0.46 18.34 29.01
N GLU A 340 -1.22 19.34 28.59
CA GLU A 340 -0.75 20.33 27.63
C GLU A 340 0.24 21.28 28.29
N LEU A 341 1.37 21.54 27.63
CA LEU A 341 2.31 22.58 28.08
C LEU A 341 1.69 23.96 27.84
N THR A 342 1.45 24.69 28.92
CA THR A 342 0.90 26.05 28.86
C THR A 342 1.99 27.13 28.76
N GLU A 343 3.22 26.79 29.12
CA GLU A 343 4.38 27.69 29.09
C GLU A 343 5.54 27.06 28.30
N SER A 344 6.41 27.89 27.75
CA SER A 344 7.63 27.44 27.10
C SER A 344 8.56 26.79 28.13
N LEU A 345 9.21 25.68 27.74
CA LEU A 345 10.19 25.01 28.58
C LEU A 345 11.42 25.91 28.81
N THR A 346 12.02 25.79 29.98
CA THR A 346 13.34 26.42 30.28
C THR A 346 14.47 25.61 29.65
N GLY A 347 14.24 24.31 29.44
CA GLY A 347 15.18 23.38 28.81
C GLY A 347 16.07 22.64 29.78
N GLN A 348 15.72 22.53 31.07
CA GLN A 348 16.39 21.59 31.97
C GLN A 348 15.99 20.16 31.61
N VAL A 349 16.93 19.26 31.42
CA VAL A 349 16.69 17.85 31.07
C VAL A 349 17.38 16.93 32.04
N SER A 350 16.64 15.95 32.60
CA SER A 350 17.24 14.91 33.46
C SER A 350 16.82 13.50 33.01
N PHE A 351 17.77 12.58 33.04
CA PHE A 351 17.57 11.15 32.86
C PHE A 351 17.87 10.48 34.23
N GLU A 352 16.89 9.77 34.74
CA GLU A 352 16.96 9.11 36.05
C GLU A 352 16.85 7.60 35.88
N GLN A 353 17.95 6.89 36.04
CA GLN A 353 18.05 5.42 35.95
C GLN A 353 17.37 4.84 34.71
N VAL A 354 17.55 5.46 33.56
CA VAL A 354 16.89 5.08 32.33
C VAL A 354 17.44 3.78 31.79
N GLU A 355 16.51 2.87 31.46
CA GLU A 355 16.77 1.64 30.72
C GLU A 355 15.91 1.57 29.49
N PHE A 356 16.47 1.05 28.39
CA PHE A 356 15.76 0.89 27.14
C PHE A 356 16.40 -0.17 26.24
N GLY A 357 15.55 -0.89 25.49
CA GLY A 357 15.93 -1.77 24.39
C GLY A 357 14.84 -1.81 23.32
N TYR A 358 15.23 -1.88 22.05
CA TYR A 358 14.27 -2.07 20.93
C TYR A 358 13.56 -3.44 20.95
N SER A 359 14.13 -4.40 21.71
CA SER A 359 13.53 -5.69 22.03
C SER A 359 13.78 -6.02 23.50
N GLU A 360 12.84 -6.71 24.14
CA GLU A 360 12.91 -7.08 25.56
C GLU A 360 14.18 -7.88 25.92
N ASP A 361 14.65 -8.71 24.99
CA ASP A 361 15.81 -9.58 25.19
C ASP A 361 17.18 -8.87 25.02
N LYS A 362 17.21 -7.64 24.50
CA LYS A 362 18.46 -6.91 24.20
C LYS A 362 18.41 -5.47 24.70
N PRO A 363 18.64 -5.24 26.01
CA PRO A 363 18.74 -3.88 26.52
C PRO A 363 19.95 -3.18 25.90
N LEU A 364 19.70 -2.00 25.33
CA LEU A 364 20.71 -1.16 24.68
C LEU A 364 21.20 -0.04 25.62
N ILE A 365 20.31 0.64 26.32
CA ILE A 365 20.62 1.67 27.31
C ILE A 365 20.41 1.05 28.68
N ARG A 366 21.39 1.25 29.59
CA ARG A 366 21.37 0.64 30.93
C ARG A 366 21.79 1.65 32.00
N ASN A 367 20.95 1.81 33.04
CA ASN A 367 21.19 2.68 34.20
C ASN A 367 21.73 4.06 33.79
N PHE A 368 21.14 4.67 32.79
CA PHE A 368 21.60 5.93 32.22
C PHE A 368 21.13 7.08 33.11
N ASN A 369 22.08 7.88 33.62
CA ASN A 369 21.80 9.03 34.47
C ASN A 369 22.51 10.26 33.90
N LEU A 370 21.77 11.35 33.74
CA LEU A 370 22.29 12.61 33.20
C LEU A 370 21.44 13.77 33.72
N ASP A 371 22.10 14.86 34.08
CA ASP A 371 21.45 16.14 34.37
C ASP A 371 22.05 17.25 33.49
N VAL A 372 21.19 18.00 32.82
CA VAL A 372 21.54 19.07 31.87
C VAL A 372 20.81 20.34 32.27
N LYS A 373 21.56 21.42 32.47
CA LYS A 373 21.02 22.72 32.84
C LYS A 373 20.46 23.47 31.64
N PRO A 374 19.54 24.40 31.85
CA PRO A 374 19.06 25.28 30.78
C PRO A 374 20.21 25.99 30.07
N GLY A 375 20.20 25.96 28.73
CA GLY A 375 21.21 26.59 27.90
C GLY A 375 22.55 25.86 27.80
N GLU A 376 22.71 24.68 28.41
CA GLU A 376 23.94 23.87 28.38
C GLU A 376 24.03 23.12 27.02
N MET A 377 25.24 23.11 26.46
CA MET A 377 25.56 22.34 25.26
C MET A 377 26.16 20.99 25.63
N VAL A 378 25.48 19.92 25.27
CA VAL A 378 25.89 18.52 25.52
C VAL A 378 26.34 17.86 24.22
N ALA A 379 27.63 17.53 24.14
CA ALA A 379 28.17 16.74 23.03
C ALA A 379 28.10 15.25 23.33
N ILE A 380 27.55 14.46 22.44
CA ILE A 380 27.42 13.01 22.54
C ILE A 380 28.45 12.37 21.61
N VAL A 381 29.43 11.68 22.16
CA VAL A 381 30.50 11.02 21.40
C VAL A 381 30.54 9.52 21.70
N GLY A 382 31.04 8.73 20.76
CA GLY A 382 31.18 7.28 20.91
C GLY A 382 31.17 6.56 19.57
N PRO A 383 31.55 5.28 19.53
CA PRO A 383 31.57 4.49 18.29
C PRO A 383 30.18 4.29 17.72
N THR A 384 30.13 3.81 16.46
CA THR A 384 28.86 3.42 15.85
C THR A 384 28.20 2.29 16.66
N GLY A 385 26.90 2.39 16.89
CA GLY A 385 26.16 1.43 17.71
C GLY A 385 26.21 1.70 19.23
N ALA A 386 26.89 2.75 19.69
CA ALA A 386 26.98 3.09 21.12
C ALA A 386 25.65 3.56 21.76
N GLY A 387 24.58 3.81 20.97
CA GLY A 387 23.29 4.26 21.47
C GLY A 387 23.03 5.76 21.33
N LYS A 388 23.87 6.51 20.61
CA LYS A 388 23.73 7.98 20.43
C LYS A 388 22.35 8.38 19.86
N THR A 389 21.97 7.82 18.73
CA THR A 389 20.65 8.08 18.09
C THR A 389 19.50 7.58 18.96
N THR A 390 19.70 6.48 19.68
CA THR A 390 18.68 5.95 20.60
C THR A 390 18.40 6.92 21.75
N LEU A 391 19.43 7.56 22.29
CA LEU A 391 19.26 8.58 23.32
C LEU A 391 18.40 9.76 22.82
N ILE A 392 18.65 10.22 21.60
CA ILE A 392 17.85 11.26 20.95
C ILE A 392 16.39 10.82 20.73
N ASN A 393 16.19 9.59 20.25
CA ASN A 393 14.86 9.03 20.06
C ASN A 393 14.05 8.94 21.37
N LEU A 394 14.71 8.62 22.48
CA LEU A 394 14.11 8.62 23.82
C LEU A 394 13.78 10.04 24.29
N LEU A 395 14.69 10.99 24.08
CA LEU A 395 14.47 12.40 24.42
C LEU A 395 13.30 13.00 23.63
N MET A 396 13.17 12.68 22.34
CA MET A 396 12.02 13.10 21.50
C MET A 396 10.73 12.32 21.80
N ARG A 397 10.80 11.36 22.71
CA ARG A 397 9.70 10.45 23.04
C ARG A 397 9.13 9.76 21.79
N PHE A 398 10.01 9.36 20.82
CA PHE A 398 9.65 8.44 19.76
C PHE A 398 9.51 7.01 20.28
N TYR A 399 10.16 6.75 21.42
CA TYR A 399 10.04 5.54 22.22
C TYR A 399 9.92 5.93 23.70
N ASP A 400 9.09 5.21 24.44
CA ASP A 400 9.03 5.34 25.88
C ASP A 400 10.10 4.45 26.53
N VAL A 401 10.66 4.88 27.67
CA VAL A 401 11.68 4.13 28.40
C VAL A 401 11.11 2.85 29.01
N THR A 402 11.91 1.79 29.10
CA THR A 402 11.49 0.52 29.72
C THR A 402 11.45 0.65 31.26
N SER A 403 12.42 1.33 31.86
CA SER A 403 12.44 1.70 33.27
C SER A 403 13.12 3.04 33.46
N GLY A 404 12.99 3.64 34.66
CA GLY A 404 13.45 4.98 34.95
C GLY A 404 12.53 6.07 34.42
N ALA A 405 13.03 7.30 34.32
CA ALA A 405 12.29 8.46 33.86
C ALA A 405 13.19 9.45 33.10
N ILE A 406 12.62 10.09 32.07
CA ILE A 406 13.19 11.28 31.45
C ILE A 406 12.29 12.44 31.86
N LYS A 407 12.90 13.48 32.45
CA LYS A 407 12.17 14.68 32.90
C LYS A 407 12.66 15.91 32.17
N VAL A 408 11.73 16.80 31.84
CA VAL A 408 12.05 18.14 31.33
C VAL A 408 11.40 19.16 32.26
N ASP A 409 12.18 20.11 32.75
CA ASP A 409 11.78 21.08 33.78
C ASP A 409 11.11 20.40 35.00
N GLY A 410 11.65 19.25 35.42
CA GLY A 410 11.18 18.46 36.56
C GLY A 410 9.93 17.61 36.28
N GLN A 411 9.32 17.68 35.09
CA GLN A 411 8.14 16.90 34.70
C GLN A 411 8.54 15.69 33.87
N ASP A 412 8.00 14.51 34.22
CA ASP A 412 8.17 13.30 33.42
C ASP A 412 7.51 13.47 32.04
N ILE A 413 8.28 13.28 30.97
CA ILE A 413 7.82 13.48 29.60
C ILE A 413 6.63 12.58 29.23
N ARG A 414 6.42 11.46 29.93
CA ARG A 414 5.28 10.55 29.73
C ARG A 414 3.95 11.18 30.13
N ASN A 415 3.96 12.18 31.02
CA ASN A 415 2.78 12.90 31.49
C ASN A 415 2.41 14.09 30.59
N LEU A 416 3.25 14.45 29.62
CA LEU A 416 3.06 15.57 28.71
C LEU A 416 2.41 15.11 27.40
N SER A 417 1.58 15.95 26.79
CA SER A 417 1.11 15.76 25.41
C SER A 417 2.31 15.75 24.45
N ARG A 418 2.42 14.70 23.63
CA ARG A 418 3.53 14.58 22.67
C ARG A 418 3.60 15.76 21.72
N GLN A 419 2.44 16.28 21.31
CA GLN A 419 2.37 17.42 20.42
C GLN A 419 2.93 18.69 21.07
N SER A 420 2.48 19.04 22.28
CA SER A 420 2.97 20.21 22.99
C SER A 420 4.43 20.05 23.43
N TYR A 421 4.84 18.84 23.79
CA TYR A 421 6.22 18.51 24.13
C TYR A 421 7.15 18.63 22.92
N ARG A 422 6.83 17.94 21.81
CA ARG A 422 7.67 17.95 20.60
C ARG A 422 7.74 19.32 19.93
N SER A 423 6.75 20.20 20.12
CA SER A 423 6.80 21.56 19.61
C SER A 423 7.91 22.43 20.26
N GLN A 424 8.43 22.01 21.42
CA GLN A 424 9.53 22.70 22.10
C GLN A 424 10.91 22.31 21.57
N PHE A 425 10.98 21.40 20.61
CA PHE A 425 12.22 20.90 20.04
C PHE A 425 12.48 21.43 18.63
N GLY A 426 13.72 21.78 18.36
CA GLY A 426 14.24 21.96 17.01
C GLY A 426 15.21 20.85 16.65
N MET A 427 15.11 20.31 15.44
CA MET A 427 15.97 19.22 15.00
C MET A 427 16.64 19.54 13.66
N VAL A 428 17.96 19.39 13.61
CA VAL A 428 18.76 19.45 12.39
C VAL A 428 19.50 18.12 12.25
N LEU A 429 19.02 17.30 11.32
CA LEU A 429 19.56 15.97 11.04
C LEU A 429 20.69 16.02 10.02
N GLN A 430 21.49 14.95 9.97
CA GLN A 430 22.52 14.72 8.96
C GLN A 430 21.94 14.77 7.53
N ASP A 431 20.84 14.05 7.32
CA ASP A 431 20.10 14.07 6.05
C ASP A 431 19.02 15.16 6.11
N ALA A 432 19.34 16.31 5.54
CA ALA A 432 18.43 17.44 5.48
C ALA A 432 17.24 17.11 4.58
N TRP A 433 16.06 16.93 5.19
CA TRP A 433 14.83 16.67 4.45
C TRP A 433 14.04 17.94 4.19
N LEU A 434 13.65 18.12 2.92
CA LEU A 434 12.79 19.20 2.43
C LEU A 434 11.68 18.56 1.60
N TYR A 435 10.45 19.05 1.76
CA TYR A 435 9.32 18.54 0.97
C TYR A 435 9.15 19.29 -0.36
N GLU A 436 8.41 18.70 -1.27
CA GLU A 436 8.02 19.31 -2.53
C GLU A 436 7.15 20.55 -2.27
N GLY A 437 7.61 21.70 -2.75
CA GLY A 437 6.99 23.00 -2.53
C GLY A 437 8.01 24.13 -2.65
N THR A 438 7.61 25.34 -2.37
CA THR A 438 8.50 26.49 -2.42
C THR A 438 9.51 26.51 -1.27
N ILE A 439 10.64 27.20 -1.47
CA ILE A 439 11.62 27.43 -0.39
C ILE A 439 10.93 28.15 0.79
N LYS A 440 10.07 29.13 0.52
CA LYS A 440 9.30 29.84 1.54
C LYS A 440 8.45 28.91 2.39
N GLU A 441 7.70 28.00 1.77
CA GLU A 441 6.86 27.01 2.47
C GLU A 441 7.71 26.06 3.30
N ASN A 442 8.85 25.62 2.77
CA ASN A 442 9.79 24.79 3.51
C ASN A 442 10.36 25.48 4.75
N LEU A 443 10.64 26.78 4.69
CA LEU A 443 11.07 27.55 5.86
C LEU A 443 9.91 27.75 6.86
N ARG A 444 8.71 28.12 6.36
CA ARG A 444 7.50 28.32 7.17
C ARG A 444 7.06 27.04 7.91
N PHE A 445 7.49 25.88 7.46
CA PHE A 445 7.23 24.61 8.15
C PHE A 445 7.73 24.62 9.62
N GLY A 446 8.74 25.42 9.96
CA GLY A 446 9.19 25.61 11.34
C GLY A 446 8.16 26.34 12.23
N ARG A 447 7.41 27.31 11.65
CA ARG A 447 6.34 28.05 12.32
C ARG A 447 5.34 28.51 11.26
N LEU A 448 4.15 27.89 11.23
CA LEU A 448 3.17 28.05 10.15
C LEU A 448 2.56 29.45 10.05
N ASP A 449 2.49 30.19 11.15
CA ASP A 449 1.97 31.55 11.27
C ASP A 449 3.04 32.66 11.04
N ALA A 450 4.29 32.25 10.73
CA ALA A 450 5.38 33.20 10.50
C ALA A 450 5.11 34.09 9.28
N THR A 451 5.40 35.39 9.44
CA THR A 451 5.33 36.38 8.36
C THR A 451 6.47 36.19 7.36
N ASP A 452 6.33 36.79 6.17
CA ASP A 452 7.38 36.76 5.15
C ASP A 452 8.67 37.44 5.62
N GLU A 453 8.56 38.50 6.44
CA GLU A 453 9.67 39.21 7.04
C GLU A 453 10.44 38.32 8.03
N GLU A 454 9.74 37.59 8.90
CA GLU A 454 10.36 36.67 9.85
C GLU A 454 11.08 35.52 9.12
N ILE A 455 10.51 35.01 8.03
CA ILE A 455 11.15 34.00 7.18
C ILE A 455 12.48 34.52 6.60
N VAL A 456 12.49 35.75 6.10
CA VAL A 456 13.69 36.40 5.55
C VAL A 456 14.74 36.61 6.66
N GLU A 457 14.33 37.05 7.85
CA GLU A 457 15.25 37.24 8.98
C GLU A 457 15.85 35.90 9.44
N ALA A 458 15.07 34.83 9.51
CA ALA A 458 15.59 33.49 9.80
C ALA A 458 16.58 33.02 8.73
N ALA A 459 16.30 33.26 7.45
CA ALA A 459 17.21 32.92 6.36
C ALA A 459 18.53 33.73 6.40
N LYS A 460 18.48 35.01 6.76
CA LYS A 460 19.68 35.81 7.00
C LYS A 460 20.47 35.32 8.20
N ALA A 461 19.77 34.95 9.29
CA ALA A 461 20.38 34.41 10.48
C ALA A 461 21.11 33.07 10.21
N ALA A 462 20.56 32.25 9.30
CA ALA A 462 21.18 31.01 8.84
C ALA A 462 22.22 31.20 7.72
N ASN A 463 22.54 32.43 7.29
CA ASN A 463 23.44 32.75 6.18
C ASN A 463 23.01 32.16 4.82
N VAL A 464 21.71 31.93 4.58
CA VAL A 464 21.18 31.33 3.34
C VAL A 464 20.38 32.31 2.47
N ASP A 465 20.00 33.51 2.97
CA ASP A 465 19.24 34.53 2.24
C ASP A 465 19.89 34.95 0.92
N HIS A 466 21.20 35.20 0.93
CA HIS A 466 21.93 35.57 -0.29
C HIS A 466 21.81 34.47 -1.35
N PHE A 467 22.00 33.23 -0.98
CA PHE A 467 21.85 32.10 -1.89
C PHE A 467 20.42 32.02 -2.46
N ILE A 468 19.39 32.09 -1.59
CA ILE A 468 18.00 32.05 -2.04
C ILE A 468 17.71 33.13 -3.09
N ARG A 469 18.21 34.37 -2.89
CA ARG A 469 18.01 35.47 -3.82
C ARG A 469 18.74 35.31 -5.16
N THR A 470 19.76 34.43 -5.25
CA THR A 470 20.43 34.10 -6.52
C THR A 470 19.69 33.07 -7.35
N LEU A 471 18.71 32.37 -6.76
CA LEU A 471 17.94 31.34 -7.45
C LEU A 471 16.84 31.95 -8.33
N PRO A 472 16.50 31.32 -9.45
CA PRO A 472 15.35 31.71 -10.26
C PRO A 472 14.06 31.61 -9.43
N GLY A 473 13.36 32.76 -9.22
CA GLY A 473 12.17 32.83 -8.36
C GLY A 473 12.45 33.06 -6.87
N GLY A 474 13.70 33.04 -6.42
CA GLY A 474 14.09 33.32 -5.03
C GLY A 474 13.35 32.44 -4.01
N TYR A 475 12.69 33.05 -3.04
CA TYR A 475 11.88 32.34 -2.03
C TYR A 475 10.68 31.56 -2.60
N ASN A 476 10.21 31.89 -3.80
CA ASN A 476 9.11 31.19 -4.47
C ASN A 476 9.60 30.09 -5.42
N MET A 477 10.91 29.82 -5.47
CA MET A 477 11.43 28.70 -6.24
C MET A 477 10.86 27.39 -5.72
N GLU A 478 10.29 26.60 -6.61
CA GLU A 478 9.81 25.24 -6.31
C GLU A 478 10.97 24.25 -6.23
N MET A 479 10.93 23.42 -5.22
CA MET A 479 11.85 22.32 -4.99
C MET A 479 11.23 21.04 -5.52
N ASN A 480 12.01 20.27 -6.29
CA ASN A 480 11.55 18.95 -6.78
C ASN A 480 11.56 17.90 -5.66
N GLN A 481 10.89 16.76 -5.91
CA GLN A 481 10.74 15.66 -4.92
C GLN A 481 12.06 15.23 -4.27
N GLU A 482 13.15 15.19 -5.04
CA GLU A 482 14.48 14.79 -4.53
C GLU A 482 15.27 15.98 -4.02
N SER A 483 14.74 17.21 -4.16
CA SER A 483 15.49 18.47 -3.89
C SER A 483 16.88 18.47 -4.55
N SER A 484 17.00 17.79 -5.71
CA SER A 484 18.29 17.61 -6.43
C SER A 484 18.79 18.90 -7.08
N ASN A 485 17.96 19.94 -7.15
CA ASN A 485 18.28 21.25 -7.69
C ASN A 485 19.07 22.16 -6.74
N ILE A 486 19.37 21.69 -5.50
CA ILE A 486 20.22 22.37 -4.54
C ILE A 486 21.22 21.40 -3.87
N SER A 487 22.38 21.92 -3.46
CA SER A 487 23.42 21.10 -2.83
C SER A 487 23.05 20.65 -1.41
N GLN A 488 23.67 19.57 -0.92
CA GLN A 488 23.42 19.04 0.43
C GLN A 488 23.68 20.09 1.52
N GLY A 489 24.76 20.87 1.41
CA GLY A 489 25.05 21.94 2.38
C GLY A 489 24.04 23.10 2.34
N GLN A 490 23.47 23.41 1.16
CA GLN A 490 22.41 24.40 1.04
C GLN A 490 21.11 23.89 1.67
N LYS A 491 20.77 22.61 1.48
CA LYS A 491 19.64 21.97 2.17
C LYS A 491 19.82 22.08 3.69
N GLN A 492 21.03 21.84 4.20
CA GLN A 492 21.32 21.93 5.62
C GLN A 492 21.15 23.36 6.16
N LEU A 493 21.60 24.40 5.43
CA LEU A 493 21.34 25.79 5.82
C LEU A 493 19.83 26.13 5.84
N LEU A 494 19.03 25.58 4.92
CA LEU A 494 17.58 25.75 4.94
C LEU A 494 16.93 25.07 6.15
N THR A 495 17.39 23.88 6.53
CA THR A 495 16.88 23.22 7.76
C THR A 495 17.30 23.94 9.04
N ILE A 496 18.50 24.56 9.07
CA ILE A 496 18.90 25.44 10.17
C ILE A 496 18.02 26.70 10.22
N ALA A 497 17.70 27.31 9.07
CA ALA A 497 16.79 28.46 9.01
C ALA A 497 15.38 28.09 9.51
N ARG A 498 14.88 26.90 9.18
CA ARG A 498 13.64 26.34 9.70
C ARG A 498 13.66 26.23 11.23
N ALA A 499 14.75 25.69 11.78
CA ALA A 499 14.92 25.57 13.23
C ALA A 499 15.05 26.92 13.94
N LEU A 500 15.71 27.91 13.32
CA LEU A 500 15.78 29.28 13.83
C LEU A 500 14.40 29.96 13.86
N LEU A 501 13.59 29.74 12.84
CA LEU A 501 12.23 30.28 12.75
C LEU A 501 11.28 29.67 13.79
N ALA A 502 11.48 28.39 14.11
CA ALA A 502 10.71 27.66 15.13
C ALA A 502 10.99 28.15 16.56
N ASP A 503 12.19 28.70 16.81
CA ASP A 503 12.66 29.23 18.12
C ASP A 503 12.44 28.26 19.30
N PRO A 504 12.95 27.03 19.23
CA PRO A 504 12.70 25.99 20.23
C PRO A 504 13.54 26.19 21.49
N ALA A 505 13.05 25.64 22.64
CA ALA A 505 13.79 25.63 23.91
C ALA A 505 14.96 24.62 23.91
N ILE A 506 14.77 23.49 23.22
CA ILE A 506 15.75 22.39 23.17
C ILE A 506 16.10 22.09 21.71
N LEU A 507 17.37 21.89 21.44
CA LEU A 507 17.91 21.56 20.12
C LEU A 507 18.50 20.17 20.06
N ILE A 508 18.26 19.49 18.96
CA ILE A 508 18.89 18.22 18.61
C ILE A 508 19.62 18.40 17.29
N LEU A 509 20.91 18.17 17.30
CA LEU A 509 21.78 18.43 16.17
C LEU A 509 22.60 17.18 15.84
N ASP A 510 22.54 16.72 14.59
CA ASP A 510 23.38 15.64 14.08
C ASP A 510 24.37 16.20 13.05
N GLU A 511 25.66 16.21 13.41
CA GLU A 511 26.70 17.00 12.77
C GLU A 511 27.49 16.21 11.71
N ALA A 512 26.85 15.50 10.79
CA ALA A 512 27.57 14.86 9.69
C ALA A 512 27.58 15.73 8.43
N THR A 513 28.73 16.37 8.16
CA THR A 513 28.94 17.23 6.98
C THR A 513 30.06 16.71 6.07
N SER A 514 30.21 15.41 5.92
CA SER A 514 31.32 14.78 5.19
C SER A 514 31.38 15.09 3.67
N SER A 515 30.41 15.81 3.11
CA SER A 515 30.27 16.04 1.66
C SER A 515 30.07 17.50 1.26
N VAL A 516 30.51 18.46 2.10
CA VAL A 516 30.28 19.89 1.88
C VAL A 516 31.60 20.62 1.66
N ASP A 517 31.63 21.58 0.73
CA ASP A 517 32.80 22.43 0.51
C ASP A 517 33.15 23.30 1.73
N THR A 518 34.43 23.63 1.90
CA THR A 518 34.97 24.33 3.08
C THR A 518 34.30 25.70 3.34
N ARG A 519 33.90 26.41 2.29
CA ARG A 519 33.25 27.74 2.44
C ARG A 519 31.84 27.59 3.01
N LEU A 520 31.09 26.65 2.47
CA LEU A 520 29.71 26.38 2.91
C LEU A 520 29.72 25.76 4.31
N GLU A 521 30.72 24.96 4.62
CA GLU A 521 30.96 24.42 5.95
C GLU A 521 31.11 25.50 7.02
N LEU A 522 31.91 26.54 6.75
CA LEU A 522 32.04 27.69 7.66
C LEU A 522 30.71 28.43 7.87
N LEU A 523 29.88 28.53 6.82
CA LEU A 523 28.56 29.16 6.95
C LEU A 523 27.63 28.32 7.81
N ILE A 524 27.64 27.00 7.63
CA ILE A 524 26.88 26.05 8.46
C ILE A 524 27.30 26.16 9.91
N GLN A 525 28.61 26.12 10.22
CA GLN A 525 29.11 26.28 11.58
C GLN A 525 28.66 27.58 12.24
N LYS A 526 28.75 28.72 11.52
CA LYS A 526 28.26 30.01 12.02
C LYS A 526 26.77 30.01 12.29
N ALA A 527 25.98 29.41 11.41
CA ALA A 527 24.54 29.28 11.57
C ALA A 527 24.19 28.39 12.77
N MET A 528 24.89 27.25 12.94
CA MET A 528 24.73 26.34 14.07
C MET A 528 25.06 27.02 15.41
N LYS A 529 26.20 27.74 15.51
CA LYS A 529 26.56 28.50 16.72
C LYS A 529 25.49 29.55 17.07
N ARG A 530 24.91 30.21 16.07
CA ARG A 530 23.83 31.17 16.30
C ARG A 530 22.56 30.47 16.79
N LEU A 531 22.23 29.30 16.19
CA LEU A 531 21.07 28.50 16.57
C LEU A 531 21.19 27.99 18.03
N MET A 532 22.36 27.52 18.46
CA MET A 532 22.59 26.97 19.81
C MET A 532 22.62 28.02 20.92
N LYS A 533 22.86 29.29 20.58
CA LYS A 533 23.05 30.34 21.58
C LYS A 533 21.84 30.51 22.50
N GLY A 534 22.02 30.26 23.81
CA GLY A 534 20.98 30.41 24.83
C GLY A 534 19.94 29.29 24.87
N ARG A 535 20.16 28.19 24.15
CA ARG A 535 19.28 27.02 24.12
C ARG A 535 19.98 25.76 24.59
N THR A 536 19.27 24.90 25.28
CA THR A 536 19.77 23.57 25.63
C THR A 536 19.98 22.75 24.37
N SER A 537 21.20 22.27 24.12
CA SER A 537 21.54 21.64 22.84
C SER A 537 22.17 20.28 23.04
N PHE A 538 21.61 19.24 22.41
CA PHE A 538 22.19 17.91 22.32
C PHE A 538 22.79 17.72 20.94
N VAL A 539 24.10 17.51 20.87
CA VAL A 539 24.84 17.42 19.60
C VAL A 539 25.48 16.06 19.46
N ILE A 540 25.12 15.28 18.45
CA ILE A 540 25.89 14.11 18.04
C ILE A 540 27.11 14.65 17.30
N ALA A 541 28.22 14.75 18.02
CA ALA A 541 29.37 15.45 17.51
C ALA A 541 30.32 14.52 16.74
N HIS A 542 30.57 14.88 15.49
CA HIS A 542 31.55 14.26 14.60
C HIS A 542 32.77 15.19 14.35
N ARG A 543 32.74 16.42 14.89
CA ARG A 543 33.78 17.42 14.69
C ARG A 543 34.44 17.81 16.00
N LEU A 544 35.75 17.97 15.91
CA LEU A 544 36.58 18.37 17.06
C LEU A 544 36.18 19.73 17.64
N SER A 545 35.92 20.72 16.78
CA SER A 545 35.52 22.08 17.21
C SER A 545 34.26 22.08 18.07
N THR A 546 33.25 21.30 17.66
CA THR A 546 31.98 21.18 18.39
C THR A 546 32.16 20.46 19.73
N ILE A 547 33.03 19.43 19.77
CA ILE A 547 33.33 18.70 21.01
C ILE A 547 34.05 19.60 21.98
N GLN A 548 35.02 20.41 21.50
CA GLN A 548 35.82 21.32 22.36
C GLN A 548 34.99 22.46 22.96
N GLU A 549 33.97 22.93 22.26
CA GLU A 549 33.11 24.02 22.72
C GLU A 549 31.95 23.54 23.61
N ALA A 550 31.75 22.24 23.80
CA ALA A 550 30.66 21.69 24.59
C ALA A 550 30.91 21.92 26.10
N ASP A 551 29.85 22.34 26.81
CA ASP A 551 29.85 22.48 28.25
C ASP A 551 30.00 21.11 28.94
N LYS A 552 29.39 20.09 28.34
CA LYS A 552 29.42 18.70 28.79
C LYS A 552 29.60 17.74 27.61
N ILE A 553 30.52 16.81 27.76
CA ILE A 553 30.75 15.72 26.80
C ILE A 553 30.32 14.41 27.47
N LEU A 554 29.46 13.66 26.76
CA LEU A 554 29.05 12.32 27.15
C LEU A 554 29.73 11.31 26.24
N VAL A 555 30.55 10.46 26.83
CA VAL A 555 31.21 9.38 26.09
C VAL A 555 30.42 8.11 26.29
N LEU A 556 29.75 7.67 25.17
CA LEU A 556 28.92 6.49 25.15
C LEU A 556 29.67 5.28 24.59
N LYS A 557 29.53 4.15 25.28
CA LYS A 557 29.98 2.84 24.81
C LYS A 557 29.00 1.78 25.30
N ASP A 558 28.57 0.92 24.40
CA ASP A 558 27.65 -0.20 24.68
C ASP A 558 26.41 0.22 25.49
N GLY A 559 25.86 1.41 25.16
CA GLY A 559 24.66 1.95 25.79
C GLY A 559 24.82 2.55 27.19
N GLN A 560 26.04 2.75 27.64
CA GLN A 560 26.34 3.36 28.95
C GLN A 560 27.19 4.61 28.79
N ILE A 561 27.05 5.54 29.73
CA ILE A 561 28.00 6.63 29.88
C ILE A 561 29.23 6.04 30.57
N ILE A 562 30.35 5.98 29.85
CA ILE A 562 31.63 5.52 30.43
C ILE A 562 32.46 6.66 30.97
N GLU A 563 32.31 7.87 30.41
CA GLU A 563 32.97 9.09 30.84
C GLU A 563 32.03 10.28 30.60
N GLN A 564 32.09 11.26 31.51
CA GLN A 564 31.43 12.55 31.35
C GLN A 564 32.26 13.67 31.93
N GLY A 565 32.31 14.79 31.25
CA GLY A 565 33.09 15.96 31.67
C GLY A 565 33.16 17.01 30.59
N ASN A 566 34.09 17.95 30.71
CA ASN A 566 34.44 18.87 29.63
C ASN A 566 35.69 18.37 28.88
N HIS A 567 36.05 19.03 27.79
CA HIS A 567 37.20 18.67 26.96
C HIS A 567 38.52 18.56 27.74
N GLU A 568 38.78 19.53 28.61
CA GLU A 568 40.05 19.59 29.38
C GLU A 568 40.13 18.47 30.42
N SER A 569 39.06 18.25 31.18
CA SER A 569 39.01 17.20 32.19
C SER A 569 39.18 15.80 31.60
N LEU A 570 38.46 15.50 30.53
CA LEU A 570 38.49 14.18 29.88
C LEU A 570 39.82 13.90 29.17
N LEU A 571 40.53 14.93 28.70
CA LEU A 571 41.90 14.77 28.20
C LEU A 571 42.91 14.49 29.33
N ALA A 572 42.72 15.14 30.47
CA ALA A 572 43.59 14.94 31.64
C ALA A 572 43.46 13.53 32.23
N ASP A 573 42.24 12.95 32.19
CA ASP A 573 41.95 11.60 32.71
C ASP A 573 42.56 10.49 31.84
N LYS A 574 42.99 10.78 30.62
CA LYS A 574 43.59 9.84 29.65
C LYS A 574 42.79 8.55 29.44
N GLY A 575 41.47 8.65 29.50
CA GLY A 575 40.55 7.54 29.39
C GLY A 575 40.18 7.19 27.93
N PHE A 576 38.97 6.71 27.74
CA PHE A 576 38.44 6.33 26.42
C PHE A 576 38.33 7.55 25.48
N TYR A 577 37.89 8.70 26.02
CA TYR A 577 37.80 9.95 25.25
C TYR A 577 39.18 10.38 24.72
N TYR A 578 40.21 10.30 25.54
CA TYR A 578 41.58 10.63 25.13
C TYR A 578 42.04 9.75 23.97
N ASN A 579 41.78 8.44 24.04
CA ASN A 579 42.13 7.51 22.96
C ASN A 579 41.34 7.79 21.69
N LEU A 580 40.04 8.08 21.82
CA LEU A 580 39.17 8.46 20.68
C LEU A 580 39.67 9.75 20.02
N TYR A 581 40.03 10.73 20.84
CA TYR A 581 40.59 12.00 20.39
C TYR A 581 41.92 11.80 19.63
N GLN A 582 42.83 11.01 20.18
CA GLN A 582 44.12 10.72 19.54
C GLN A 582 43.93 9.97 18.19
N SER A 583 43.04 8.99 18.13
CA SER A 583 42.83 8.20 16.94
C SER A 583 42.11 8.93 15.82
N GLN A 584 41.19 9.85 16.14
CA GLN A 584 40.37 10.53 15.11
C GLN A 584 40.88 11.92 14.73
N PHE A 585 41.63 12.61 15.64
CA PHE A 585 41.92 14.04 15.48
C PHE A 585 43.39 14.42 15.63
N SER A 586 44.28 13.51 16.03
CA SER A 586 45.71 13.84 16.20
C SER A 586 46.51 13.70 14.88
N GLU A 587 45.99 13.01 13.86
CA GLU A 587 46.67 12.89 12.56
C GLU A 587 46.49 14.12 11.63
N SER A 588 45.83 15.17 12.09
CA SER A 588 45.55 16.39 11.33
C SER A 588 46.51 17.56 11.64
N LYS A 589 47.78 17.27 11.98
CA LYS A 589 48.82 18.29 12.09
C LYS A 589 49.86 18.17 11.00
#